data_fc4dc26ee1198f193571d0fd24f75e73
#
_entry.id   fc4dc26ee1198f193571d0fd24f75e73
#
_cell.length_a   1.000
_cell.length_b   1.000
_cell.length_c   1.000
_cell.angle_alpha   90.00
_cell.angle_beta   90.00
_cell.angle_gamma   90.00
#
_symmetry.space_group_name_H-M   'P 1'
#
loop_
_entity.id
_entity.type
_entity.pdbx_description
1 polymer ?
#
loop_
_entity_poly.entity_id
_entity_poly.type
_entity_poly.pdbx_seq_one_letter_code
_entity_poly.pdbx_strand_id
1 'polypeptide(L)'
;ACLMLVGALSCLLGAIGLFTSVALHELGHSYVAIRKGCSVREILLVPFGGIAKMQHLPSRPRDEALIAAAGPAVSLMLALVFHLLSRFIGAAGLYALAVTIYVLSAINLMLALFNLLPSFPMDGGRIFRAWMTPKLGRLEATRRAAKIGQTIAIVFGVWAVFGGRFNLSLLAIAIFIYMAAGSEYRAVQLQ
;
A
#
# COMPACT_ATOMS: atom_id res chain seq x y z
N ALA A 1 33.56 0.28 -16.86
CA ALA A 1 32.62 1.23 -17.45
C ALA A 1 31.28 0.57 -17.79
N CYS A 2 31.25 -0.52 -18.60
CA CYS A 2 30.00 -1.19 -19.05
C CYS A 2 29.16 -1.72 -17.89
N LEU A 3 29.76 -2.38 -16.89
CA LEU A 3 29.04 -2.94 -15.74
C LEU A 3 28.40 -1.86 -14.85
N MET A 4 29.04 -0.72 -14.69
CA MET A 4 28.49 0.43 -13.94
C MET A 4 27.31 1.07 -14.70
N LEU A 5 27.39 1.15 -16.02
CA LEU A 5 26.31 1.68 -16.84
C LEU A 5 25.05 0.79 -16.78
N VAL A 6 25.22 -0.53 -16.87
CA VAL A 6 24.13 -1.51 -16.72
C VAL A 6 23.49 -1.41 -15.31
N GLY A 7 24.31 -1.28 -14.26
CA GLY A 7 23.81 -1.11 -12.90
C GLY A 7 23.01 0.18 -12.72
N ALA A 8 23.54 1.31 -13.23
CA ALA A 8 22.84 2.59 -13.17
C ALA A 8 21.51 2.57 -13.93
N LEU A 9 21.49 1.96 -15.12
CA LEU A 9 20.25 1.81 -15.91
C LEU A 9 19.22 0.94 -15.17
N SER A 10 19.65 -0.16 -14.57
CA SER A 10 18.76 -1.04 -13.78
C SER A 10 18.18 -0.33 -12.57
N CYS A 11 18.97 0.48 -11.85
CA CYS A 11 18.51 1.33 -10.75
C CYS A 11 17.46 2.35 -11.22
N LEU A 12 17.71 3.02 -12.33
CA LEU A 12 16.79 4.01 -12.89
C LEU A 12 15.46 3.37 -13.32
N LEU A 13 15.53 2.25 -14.04
CA LEU A 13 14.34 1.49 -14.45
C LEU A 13 13.57 0.96 -13.24
N GLY A 14 14.27 0.48 -12.22
CA GLY A 14 13.67 0.05 -10.96
C GLY A 14 12.94 1.18 -10.24
N ALA A 15 13.55 2.36 -10.15
CA ALA A 15 12.93 3.53 -9.54
C ALA A 15 11.68 3.99 -10.31
N ILE A 16 11.77 4.13 -11.64
CA ILE A 16 10.62 4.49 -12.48
C ILE A 16 9.51 3.45 -12.33
N GLY A 17 9.85 2.16 -12.38
CA GLY A 17 8.89 1.07 -12.23
C GLY A 17 8.20 1.07 -10.87
N LEU A 18 8.93 1.38 -9.79
CA LEU A 18 8.37 1.51 -8.44
C LEU A 18 7.36 2.67 -8.36
N PHE A 19 7.74 3.88 -8.81
CA PHE A 19 6.82 5.02 -8.82
C PHE A 19 5.59 4.77 -9.67
N THR A 20 5.77 4.17 -10.84
CA THR A 20 4.66 3.78 -11.72
C THR A 20 3.74 2.76 -11.04
N SER A 21 4.29 1.77 -10.34
CA SER A 21 3.52 0.76 -9.61
C SER A 21 2.67 1.40 -8.50
N VAL A 22 3.24 2.30 -7.71
CA VAL A 22 2.50 3.04 -6.67
C VAL A 22 1.41 3.92 -7.30
N ALA A 23 1.72 4.62 -8.39
CA ALA A 23 0.73 5.44 -9.09
C ALA A 23 -0.43 4.60 -9.64
N LEU A 24 -0.16 3.43 -10.22
CA LEU A 24 -1.19 2.52 -10.71
C LEU A 24 -2.02 1.91 -9.59
N HIS A 25 -1.43 1.62 -8.44
CA HIS A 25 -2.14 1.21 -7.24
C HIS A 25 -3.17 2.27 -6.81
N GLU A 26 -2.76 3.54 -6.70
CA GLU A 26 -3.64 4.66 -6.34
C GLU A 26 -4.70 4.94 -7.41
N LEU A 27 -4.33 4.81 -8.68
CA LEU A 27 -5.30 4.91 -9.78
C LEU A 27 -6.36 3.81 -9.72
N GLY A 28 -6.01 2.61 -9.23
CA GLY A 28 -6.97 1.54 -8.97
C GLY A 28 -8.06 1.97 -8.01
N HIS A 29 -7.70 2.55 -6.87
CA HIS A 29 -8.66 3.11 -5.90
C HIS A 29 -9.52 4.20 -6.52
N SER A 30 -8.89 5.15 -7.20
CA SER A 30 -9.54 6.29 -7.82
C SER A 30 -10.54 5.87 -8.90
N TYR A 31 -10.18 4.91 -9.74
CA TYR A 31 -11.03 4.38 -10.80
C TYR A 31 -12.32 3.77 -10.23
N VAL A 32 -12.19 2.92 -9.20
CA VAL A 32 -13.37 2.31 -8.57
C VAL A 32 -14.18 3.36 -7.81
N ALA A 33 -13.54 4.33 -7.15
CA ALA A 33 -14.22 5.42 -6.46
C ALA A 33 -15.11 6.24 -7.42
N ILE A 34 -14.57 6.64 -8.57
CA ILE A 34 -15.32 7.35 -9.61
C ILE A 34 -16.49 6.51 -10.12
N ARG A 35 -16.29 5.21 -10.36
CA ARG A 35 -17.35 4.27 -10.75
C ARG A 35 -18.46 4.12 -9.70
N LYS A 36 -18.14 4.38 -8.43
CA LYS A 36 -19.07 4.37 -7.30
C LYS A 36 -19.69 5.75 -7.02
N GLY A 37 -19.45 6.74 -7.87
CA GLY A 37 -20.02 8.08 -7.76
C GLY A 37 -19.32 8.97 -6.73
N CYS A 38 -18.14 8.58 -6.24
CA CYS A 38 -17.32 9.43 -5.38
C CYS A 38 -16.58 10.48 -6.24
N SER A 39 -16.63 11.75 -5.84
CA SER A 39 -15.83 12.79 -6.50
C SER A 39 -14.40 12.78 -5.94
N VAL A 40 -13.43 12.46 -6.80
CA VAL A 40 -11.99 12.55 -6.51
C VAL A 40 -11.52 13.93 -6.95
N ARG A 41 -11.06 14.77 -6.00
CA ARG A 41 -10.57 16.12 -6.32
C ARG A 41 -9.13 16.14 -6.78
N GLU A 42 -8.26 15.44 -6.08
CA GLU A 42 -6.81 15.45 -6.32
C GLU A 42 -6.21 14.09 -5.96
N ILE A 43 -5.28 13.64 -6.76
CA ILE A 43 -4.39 12.53 -6.42
C ILE A 43 -3.03 13.17 -6.13
N LEU A 44 -2.66 13.27 -4.86
CA LEU A 44 -1.36 13.73 -4.41
C LEU A 44 -0.44 12.51 -4.29
N LEU A 45 0.53 12.41 -5.21
CA LEU A 45 1.62 11.44 -5.08
C LEU A 45 2.67 12.03 -4.12
N VAL A 46 2.81 11.44 -2.95
CA VAL A 46 3.87 11.78 -2.00
C VAL A 46 4.93 10.66 -2.01
N PRO A 47 6.18 10.93 -1.61
CA PRO A 47 7.26 9.92 -1.67
C PRO A 47 6.97 8.62 -0.91
N PHE A 48 6.01 8.64 0.01
CA PHE A 48 5.62 7.49 0.85
C PHE A 48 4.25 6.89 0.47
N GLY A 49 3.66 7.25 -0.68
CA GLY A 49 2.35 6.75 -1.13
C GLY A 49 1.54 7.83 -1.86
N GLY A 50 0.35 7.47 -2.35
CA GLY A 50 -0.60 8.41 -2.90
C GLY A 50 -1.69 8.76 -1.88
N ILE A 51 -2.15 9.99 -1.88
CA ILE A 51 -3.31 10.45 -1.12
C ILE A 51 -4.37 10.93 -2.09
N ALA A 52 -5.39 10.10 -2.34
CA ALA A 52 -6.58 10.55 -3.06
C ALA A 52 -7.49 11.32 -2.08
N LYS A 53 -7.58 12.64 -2.23
CA LYS A 53 -8.53 13.44 -1.45
C LYS A 53 -9.94 13.24 -2.01
N MET A 54 -10.70 12.34 -1.40
CA MET A 54 -12.13 12.18 -1.67
C MET A 54 -12.93 13.23 -0.89
N GLN A 55 -13.89 13.88 -1.55
CA GLN A 55 -14.77 14.86 -0.91
C GLN A 55 -15.77 14.20 0.04
N HIS A 56 -16.22 13.00 -0.29
CA HIS A 56 -17.17 12.23 0.50
C HIS A 56 -16.71 10.77 0.58
N LEU A 57 -16.72 10.24 1.79
CA LEU A 57 -16.51 8.81 2.02
C LEU A 57 -17.72 8.05 1.47
N PRO A 58 -17.53 6.84 0.91
CA PRO A 58 -18.65 6.03 0.44
C PRO A 58 -19.64 5.80 1.57
N SER A 59 -20.93 6.04 1.29
CA SER A 59 -22.00 5.85 2.28
C SER A 59 -22.28 4.37 2.57
N ARG A 60 -21.97 3.48 1.61
CA ARG A 60 -22.19 2.03 1.73
C ARG A 60 -20.88 1.32 2.08
N PRO A 61 -20.87 0.48 3.15
CA PRO A 61 -19.67 -0.28 3.52
C PRO A 61 -19.11 -1.15 2.40
N ARG A 62 -19.98 -1.74 1.57
CA ARG A 62 -19.56 -2.55 0.40
C ARG A 62 -18.77 -1.74 -0.62
N ASP A 63 -19.16 -0.50 -0.87
CA ASP A 63 -18.44 0.37 -1.82
C ASP A 63 -17.11 0.79 -1.27
N GLU A 64 -17.01 1.05 0.04
CA GLU A 64 -15.75 1.30 0.73
C GLU A 64 -14.79 0.11 0.60
N ALA A 65 -15.27 -1.13 0.82
CA ALA A 65 -14.46 -2.34 0.67
C ALA A 65 -13.96 -2.54 -0.76
N LEU A 66 -14.81 -2.31 -1.78
CA LEU A 66 -14.43 -2.44 -3.18
C LEU A 66 -13.39 -1.40 -3.60
N ILE A 67 -13.56 -0.15 -3.16
CA ILE A 67 -12.58 0.91 -3.40
C ILE A 67 -11.24 0.54 -2.76
N ALA A 68 -11.27 0.12 -1.49
CA ALA A 68 -10.05 -0.24 -0.77
C ALA A 68 -9.35 -1.49 -1.34
N ALA A 69 -10.09 -2.46 -1.87
CA ALA A 69 -9.51 -3.65 -2.48
C ALA A 69 -8.90 -3.40 -3.87
N ALA A 70 -9.27 -2.32 -4.54
CA ALA A 70 -8.86 -2.05 -5.93
C ALA A 70 -7.34 -1.81 -6.07
N GLY A 71 -6.72 -1.05 -5.16
CA GLY A 71 -5.27 -0.83 -5.17
C GLY A 71 -4.47 -2.13 -5.02
N PRO A 72 -4.69 -2.91 -3.94
CA PRO A 72 -4.06 -4.21 -3.79
C PRO A 72 -4.30 -5.15 -4.97
N ALA A 73 -5.47 -5.15 -5.59
CA ALA A 73 -5.76 -5.97 -6.78
C ALA A 73 -4.89 -5.55 -7.98
N VAL A 74 -4.70 -4.25 -8.21
CA VAL A 74 -3.78 -3.74 -9.24
C VAL A 74 -2.35 -4.16 -8.95
N SER A 75 -1.88 -4.04 -7.70
CA SER A 75 -0.53 -4.46 -7.32
C SER A 75 -0.31 -5.97 -7.48
N LEU A 76 -1.30 -6.81 -7.15
CA LEU A 76 -1.21 -8.26 -7.38
C LEU A 76 -1.15 -8.59 -8.89
N MET A 77 -1.93 -7.89 -9.70
CA MET A 77 -1.89 -8.03 -11.16
C MET A 77 -0.53 -7.64 -11.72
N LEU A 78 0.03 -6.51 -11.28
CA LEU A 78 1.38 -6.05 -11.68
C LEU A 78 2.46 -7.04 -11.23
N ALA A 79 2.36 -7.58 -10.01
CA ALA A 79 3.28 -8.60 -9.52
C ALA A 79 3.28 -9.83 -10.44
N LEU A 80 2.12 -10.32 -10.84
CA LEU A 80 2.00 -11.46 -11.75
C LEU A 80 2.56 -11.13 -13.14
N VAL A 81 2.19 -9.99 -13.72
CA VAL A 81 2.68 -9.55 -15.04
C VAL A 81 4.20 -9.43 -15.05
N PHE A 82 4.78 -8.74 -14.06
CA PHE A 82 6.23 -8.58 -13.95
C PHE A 82 6.92 -9.92 -13.69
N HIS A 83 6.32 -10.82 -12.92
CA HIS A 83 6.86 -12.16 -12.73
C HIS A 83 6.98 -12.93 -14.05
N LEU A 84 5.90 -13.00 -14.82
CA LEU A 84 5.90 -13.68 -16.11
C LEU A 84 6.86 -13.03 -17.08
N LEU A 85 6.88 -11.70 -17.15
CA LEU A 85 7.77 -10.94 -18.03
C LEU A 85 9.25 -11.19 -17.69
N SER A 86 9.60 -11.24 -16.40
CA SER A 86 10.98 -11.53 -15.96
C SER A 86 11.45 -12.92 -16.43
N ARG A 87 10.55 -13.90 -16.42
CA ARG A 87 10.86 -15.26 -16.92
C ARG A 87 11.15 -15.26 -18.43
N PHE A 88 10.34 -14.55 -19.21
CA PHE A 88 10.53 -14.42 -20.66
C PHE A 88 11.85 -13.73 -21.01
N ILE A 89 12.13 -12.60 -20.36
CA ILE A 89 13.34 -11.82 -20.59
C ILE A 89 14.59 -12.59 -20.17
N GLY A 90 14.51 -13.35 -19.07
CA GLY A 90 15.60 -14.23 -18.61
C GLY A 90 15.88 -15.36 -19.61
N ALA A 91 14.85 -15.95 -20.19
CA ALA A 91 15.00 -16.99 -21.23
C ALA A 91 15.64 -16.42 -22.52
N ALA A 92 15.46 -15.11 -22.80
CA ALA A 92 16.14 -14.42 -23.90
C ALA A 92 17.60 -14.01 -23.58
N GLY A 93 18.15 -14.37 -22.41
CA GLY A 93 19.53 -14.07 -22.01
C GLY A 93 19.76 -12.67 -21.43
N LEU A 94 18.72 -11.85 -21.28
CA LEU A 94 18.83 -10.48 -20.75
C LEU A 94 18.73 -10.47 -19.21
N TYR A 95 19.66 -11.15 -18.52
CA TYR A 95 19.58 -11.45 -17.10
C TYR A 95 19.48 -10.21 -16.20
N ALA A 96 20.25 -9.12 -16.46
CA ALA A 96 20.20 -7.92 -15.64
C ALA A 96 18.82 -7.26 -15.65
N LEU A 97 18.19 -7.18 -16.83
CA LEU A 97 16.84 -6.66 -16.99
C LEU A 97 15.80 -7.60 -16.35
N ALA A 98 15.95 -8.92 -16.53
CA ALA A 98 15.08 -9.90 -15.91
C ALA A 98 15.09 -9.80 -14.39
N VAL A 99 16.24 -9.62 -13.76
CA VAL A 99 16.38 -9.42 -12.31
C VAL A 99 15.68 -8.14 -11.87
N THR A 100 15.86 -7.02 -12.59
CA THR A 100 15.19 -5.75 -12.28
C THR A 100 13.67 -5.90 -12.29
N ILE A 101 13.12 -6.54 -13.31
CA ILE A 101 11.68 -6.78 -13.43
C ILE A 101 11.18 -7.77 -12.37
N TYR A 102 11.97 -8.79 -12.02
CA TYR A 102 11.64 -9.70 -10.92
C TYR A 102 11.57 -8.96 -9.58
N VAL A 103 12.50 -8.05 -9.32
CA VAL A 103 12.47 -7.21 -8.10
C VAL A 103 11.19 -6.35 -8.07
N LEU A 104 10.79 -5.75 -9.20
CA LEU A 104 9.53 -5.02 -9.30
C LEU A 104 8.31 -5.91 -9.02
N SER A 105 8.33 -7.16 -9.50
CA SER A 105 7.30 -8.15 -9.15
C SER A 105 7.21 -8.38 -7.64
N ALA A 106 8.35 -8.63 -6.99
CA ALA A 106 8.41 -8.86 -5.55
C ALA A 106 7.93 -7.63 -4.75
N ILE A 107 8.33 -6.43 -5.17
CA ILE A 107 7.89 -5.18 -4.53
C ILE A 107 6.37 -5.00 -4.65
N ASN A 108 5.78 -5.25 -5.83
CA ASN A 108 4.33 -5.16 -6.02
C ASN A 108 3.57 -6.19 -5.19
N LEU A 109 4.10 -7.41 -5.07
CA LEU A 109 3.53 -8.43 -4.18
C LEU A 109 3.57 -7.97 -2.72
N MET A 110 4.72 -7.45 -2.25
CA MET A 110 4.85 -6.92 -0.90
C MET A 110 3.92 -5.73 -0.67
N LEU A 111 3.81 -4.82 -1.64
CA LEU A 111 2.89 -3.66 -1.58
C LEU A 111 1.44 -4.13 -1.40
N ALA A 112 1.01 -5.15 -2.16
CA ALA A 112 -0.33 -5.70 -2.04
C ALA A 112 -0.56 -6.37 -0.69
N LEU A 113 0.37 -7.25 -0.25
CA LEU A 113 0.24 -7.98 1.01
C LEU A 113 0.25 -7.03 2.21
N PHE A 114 1.12 -6.01 2.19
CA PHE A 114 1.20 -5.02 3.25
C PHE A 114 -0.08 -4.18 3.33
N ASN A 115 -0.62 -3.76 2.17
CA ASN A 115 -1.87 -3.03 2.13
C ASN A 115 -3.10 -3.87 2.46
N LEU A 116 -3.04 -5.20 2.38
CA LEU A 116 -4.12 -6.09 2.82
C LEU A 116 -4.13 -6.40 4.32
N LEU A 117 -3.15 -5.93 5.10
CA LEU A 117 -3.17 -6.08 6.55
C LEU A 117 -4.44 -5.42 7.13
N PRO A 118 -5.19 -6.09 8.02
CA PRO A 118 -6.47 -5.61 8.55
C PRO A 118 -6.29 -4.49 9.59
N SER A 119 -5.49 -3.50 9.26
CA SER A 119 -5.08 -2.42 10.16
C SER A 119 -4.96 -1.09 9.44
N PHE A 120 -5.30 0.02 10.10
CA PHE A 120 -4.97 1.34 9.61
C PHE A 120 -3.46 1.62 9.77
N PRO A 121 -2.85 2.39 8.85
CA PRO A 121 -3.47 3.16 7.75
C PRO A 121 -3.65 2.40 6.42
N MET A 122 -3.46 1.08 6.39
CA MET A 122 -3.50 0.27 5.18
C MET A 122 -4.93 0.07 4.65
N ASP A 123 -5.06 -0.31 3.37
CA ASP A 123 -6.36 -0.57 2.72
C ASP A 123 -7.12 -1.72 3.36
N GLY A 124 -6.41 -2.74 3.85
CA GLY A 124 -6.98 -3.83 4.63
C GLY A 124 -7.71 -3.37 5.89
N GLY A 125 -7.28 -2.27 6.50
CA GLY A 125 -8.00 -1.63 7.59
C GLY A 125 -9.36 -1.07 7.16
N ARG A 126 -9.44 -0.48 5.95
CA ARG A 126 -10.71 -0.01 5.36
C ARG A 126 -11.62 -1.18 4.99
N ILE A 127 -11.07 -2.25 4.42
CA ILE A 127 -11.80 -3.49 4.12
C ILE A 127 -12.35 -4.09 5.41
N PHE A 128 -11.53 -4.19 6.46
CA PHE A 128 -11.92 -4.69 7.77
C PHE A 128 -13.00 -3.81 8.41
N ARG A 129 -12.86 -2.48 8.38
CA ARG A 129 -13.88 -1.54 8.83
C ARG A 129 -15.21 -1.76 8.09
N ALA A 130 -15.17 -1.83 6.77
CA ALA A 130 -16.34 -2.04 5.94
C ALA A 130 -17.07 -3.34 6.27
N TRP A 131 -16.31 -4.42 6.52
CA TRP A 131 -16.87 -5.73 6.92
C TRP A 131 -17.50 -5.71 8.31
N MET A 132 -16.90 -4.98 9.26
CA MET A 132 -17.37 -4.92 10.65
C MET A 132 -18.49 -3.88 10.86
N THR A 133 -18.57 -2.85 10.02
CA THR A 133 -19.52 -1.73 10.15
C THR A 133 -21.00 -2.19 10.29
N PRO A 134 -21.52 -3.18 9.53
CA PRO A 134 -22.89 -3.61 9.68
C PRO A 134 -23.21 -4.23 11.05
N LYS A 135 -22.20 -4.77 11.74
CA LYS A 135 -22.37 -5.44 13.04
C LYS A 135 -22.11 -4.51 14.23
N LEU A 136 -21.12 -3.62 14.12
CA LEU A 136 -20.60 -2.86 15.25
C LEU A 136 -20.83 -1.35 15.12
N GLY A 137 -21.27 -0.89 13.95
CA GLY A 137 -21.24 0.53 13.61
C GLY A 137 -19.84 1.00 13.20
N ARG A 138 -19.79 2.15 12.50
CA ARG A 138 -18.57 2.67 11.87
C ARG A 138 -17.49 3.04 12.88
N LEU A 139 -17.87 3.67 13.99
CA LEU A 139 -16.94 4.14 15.01
C LEU A 139 -16.17 2.97 15.67
N GLU A 140 -16.91 1.95 16.12
CA GLU A 140 -16.28 0.80 16.81
C GLU A 140 -15.48 -0.07 15.82
N ALA A 141 -15.95 -0.24 14.58
CA ALA A 141 -15.18 -0.91 13.53
C ALA A 141 -13.85 -0.19 13.26
N THR A 142 -13.87 1.16 13.16
CA THR A 142 -12.65 1.97 13.00
C THR A 142 -11.73 1.85 14.20
N ARG A 143 -12.28 1.89 15.41
CA ARG A 143 -11.51 1.73 16.65
C ARG A 143 -10.76 0.41 16.70
N ARG A 144 -11.40 -0.69 16.31
CA ARG A 144 -10.76 -2.03 16.28
C ARG A 144 -9.64 -2.09 15.24
N ALA A 145 -9.88 -1.61 14.02
CA ALA A 145 -8.86 -1.56 12.97
C ALA A 145 -7.66 -0.68 13.38
N ALA A 146 -7.92 0.47 14.01
CA ALA A 146 -6.87 1.34 14.53
C ALA A 146 -6.06 0.67 15.66
N LYS A 147 -6.71 -0.04 16.59
CA LYS A 147 -6.03 -0.78 17.65
C LYS A 147 -5.11 -1.87 17.10
N ILE A 148 -5.56 -2.62 16.07
CA ILE A 148 -4.70 -3.62 15.40
C ILE A 148 -3.46 -2.94 14.82
N GLY A 149 -3.62 -1.81 14.11
CA GLY A 149 -2.51 -1.05 13.55
C GLY A 149 -1.54 -0.54 14.63
N GLN A 150 -2.06 0.00 15.71
CA GLN A 150 -1.24 0.45 16.84
C GLN A 150 -0.49 -0.69 17.52
N THR A 151 -1.10 -1.87 17.65
CA THR A 151 -0.44 -3.06 18.20
C THR A 151 0.71 -3.52 17.29
N ILE A 152 0.49 -3.60 15.97
CA ILE A 152 1.53 -3.92 14.99
C ILE A 152 2.68 -2.88 15.07
N ALA A 153 2.34 -1.60 15.17
CA ALA A 153 3.33 -0.54 15.30
C ALA A 153 4.17 -0.67 16.58
N ILE A 154 3.56 -1.02 17.72
CA ILE A 154 4.29 -1.27 18.97
C ILE A 154 5.25 -2.45 18.80
N VAL A 155 4.81 -3.55 18.20
CA VAL A 155 5.67 -4.74 17.95
C VAL A 155 6.86 -4.35 17.07
N PHE A 156 6.65 -3.58 16.00
CA PHE A 156 7.73 -3.09 15.14
C PHE A 156 8.67 -2.14 15.88
N GLY A 157 8.13 -1.26 16.73
CA GLY A 157 8.92 -0.36 17.56
C GLY A 157 9.82 -1.10 18.55
N VAL A 158 9.27 -2.11 19.24
CA VAL A 158 10.04 -2.97 20.14
C VAL A 158 11.12 -3.73 19.38
N TRP A 159 10.78 -4.29 18.23
CA TRP A 159 11.77 -4.98 17.37
C TRP A 159 12.86 -4.03 16.87
N ALA A 160 12.52 -2.79 16.51
CA ALA A 160 13.47 -1.79 16.06
C ALA A 160 14.53 -1.46 17.11
N VAL A 161 14.16 -1.53 18.41
CA VAL A 161 15.05 -1.20 19.52
C VAL A 161 15.79 -2.43 20.05
N PHE A 162 15.09 -3.56 20.21
CA PHE A 162 15.59 -4.73 20.92
C PHE A 162 15.90 -5.94 20.01
N GLY A 163 15.63 -5.86 18.70
CA GLY A 163 15.80 -6.96 17.74
C GLY A 163 17.24 -7.25 17.31
N GLY A 164 18.24 -6.93 18.17
CA GLY A 164 19.66 -7.23 17.99
C GLY A 164 20.48 -6.12 17.37
N ARG A 165 19.96 -5.30 16.48
CA ARG A 165 20.59 -4.05 15.97
C ARG A 165 19.53 -2.95 15.92
N PHE A 166 19.83 -1.81 16.53
CA PHE A 166 18.96 -0.64 16.46
C PHE A 166 18.68 -0.24 15.01
N ASN A 167 17.39 -0.18 14.64
CA ASN A 167 16.96 0.13 13.29
C ASN A 167 16.06 1.39 13.28
N LEU A 168 16.71 2.54 13.01
CA LEU A 168 16.03 3.84 12.99
C LEU A 168 14.91 3.91 11.95
N SER A 169 15.10 3.30 10.78
CA SER A 169 14.08 3.29 9.73
C SER A 169 12.84 2.52 10.16
N LEU A 170 13.00 1.35 10.77
CA LEU A 170 11.89 0.56 11.28
C LEU A 170 11.16 1.28 12.43
N LEU A 171 11.91 1.97 13.30
CA LEU A 171 11.33 2.79 14.38
C LEU A 171 10.50 3.95 13.82
N ALA A 172 11.02 4.65 12.80
CA ALA A 172 10.28 5.73 12.13
C ALA A 172 8.99 5.22 11.48
N ILE A 173 9.02 4.06 10.81
CA ILE A 173 7.83 3.40 10.23
C ILE A 173 6.83 3.03 11.33
N ALA A 174 7.30 2.49 12.46
CA ALA A 174 6.44 2.14 13.58
C ALA A 174 5.71 3.37 14.15
N ILE A 175 6.43 4.47 14.38
CA ILE A 175 5.85 5.74 14.84
C ILE A 175 4.81 6.26 13.83
N PHE A 176 5.15 6.25 12.53
CA PHE A 176 4.23 6.67 11.48
C PHE A 176 2.93 5.84 11.48
N ILE A 177 3.02 4.52 11.51
CA ILE A 177 1.84 3.62 11.56
C ILE A 177 0.99 3.91 12.80
N TYR A 178 1.63 4.06 13.97
CA TYR A 178 0.92 4.35 15.22
C TYR A 178 0.12 5.65 15.17
N MET A 179 0.74 6.72 14.67
CA MET A 179 0.12 8.04 14.55
C MET A 179 -1.00 8.04 13.49
N ALA A 180 -0.75 7.43 12.33
CA ALA A 180 -1.71 7.36 11.24
C ALA A 180 -2.95 6.53 11.61
N ALA A 181 -2.78 5.39 12.30
CA ALA A 181 -3.89 4.59 12.80
C ALA A 181 -4.74 5.38 13.82
N GLY A 182 -4.10 6.14 14.70
CA GLY A 182 -4.80 7.01 15.66
C GLY A 182 -5.55 8.16 15.00
N SER A 183 -5.02 8.73 13.92
CA SER A 183 -5.65 9.85 13.20
C SER A 183 -6.95 9.42 12.50
N GLU A 184 -6.99 8.22 11.92
CA GLU A 184 -8.21 7.66 11.30
C GLU A 184 -9.35 7.50 12.31
N TYR A 185 -9.04 7.02 13.52
CA TYR A 185 -10.04 6.91 14.58
C TYR A 185 -10.58 8.29 15.00
N ARG A 186 -9.69 9.27 15.22
CA ARG A 186 -10.09 10.65 15.57
C ARG A 186 -10.93 11.30 14.47
N ALA A 187 -10.59 11.08 13.21
CA ALA A 187 -11.34 11.63 12.08
C ALA A 187 -12.80 11.14 12.03
N VAL A 188 -13.06 9.87 12.42
CA VAL A 188 -14.42 9.33 12.47
C VAL A 188 -15.16 9.76 13.74
N GLN A 189 -14.46 10.05 14.84
CA GLN A 189 -15.09 10.59 16.06
C GLN A 189 -15.66 12.01 15.89
N LEU A 190 -15.12 12.78 14.95
CA LEU A 190 -15.50 14.17 14.70
C LEU A 190 -16.60 14.33 13.65
N GLN A 191 -17.06 13.21 13.05
CA GLN A 191 -18.17 13.16 12.09
C GLN A 191 -19.50 12.80 12.77
#